data_66b260a4f54e8288553385e570cc87fd
#
_entry.id   66b260a4f54e8288553385e570cc87fd
#
_cell.length_a   1.000
_cell.length_b   1.000
_cell.length_c   1.000
_cell.angle_alpha   90.00
_cell.angle_beta   90.00
_cell.angle_gamma   90.00
#
_symmetry.space_group_name_H-M   'P 1'
#
loop_
_entity.id
_entity.type
_entity.pdbx_description
1 polymer ?
#
loop_
_entity_poly.entity_id
_entity_poly.type
_entity_poly.pdbx_seq_one_letter_code
_entity_poly.pdbx_strand_id
1 'polypeptide(L)'
;MTLLTQQNIIIFSSIDWSTHWQLHHELTTSLTNSGNKVLFIENTGARSPKSGDFGRIINRIRFRIKSFHGFHQVSDKFFLYTPIFIPYPYSKFAIFINTFFIFSAIKRWTKVTNFINPIVVSFLPTPTIQLIIRKINPTLTIYYCADDMARFAQNPNKLRESENEFLRSSDLIFTTSHKMYERASKFSDSVSNFPAGVAFEKFNSSLKAPSVPEDMQAIEGKIIGYVGAITEVLNLNIIVELATTLSHTTIVLIGPKYINVS
;
A
#
# COMPACT_ATOMS: atom_id res chain seq x y z
N MET A 1 -27.97 0.23 0.67
CA MET A 1 -26.61 0.75 0.48
C MET A 1 -26.27 0.61 -1.00
N THR A 2 -26.04 1.72 -1.70
CA THR A 2 -25.74 1.66 -3.15
C THR A 2 -24.27 1.36 -3.32
N LEU A 3 -23.93 0.24 -3.98
CA LEU A 3 -22.56 -0.10 -4.28
C LEU A 3 -22.01 0.79 -5.40
N LEU A 4 -20.75 1.19 -5.30
CA LEU A 4 -20.04 1.87 -6.37
C LEU A 4 -19.77 0.85 -7.49
N THR A 5 -20.40 1.03 -8.64
CA THR A 5 -20.31 0.10 -9.79
C THR A 5 -20.05 0.85 -11.09
N GLN A 6 -19.51 0.18 -12.08
CA GLN A 6 -19.29 0.70 -13.45
C GLN A 6 -18.43 1.97 -13.53
N GLN A 7 -17.58 2.20 -12.52
CA GLN A 7 -16.65 3.33 -12.51
C GLN A 7 -15.27 2.92 -13.08
N ASN A 8 -14.57 3.91 -13.59
CA ASN A 8 -13.15 3.81 -13.90
C ASN A 8 -12.35 4.32 -12.69
N ILE A 9 -11.52 3.49 -12.10
CA ILE A 9 -10.80 3.82 -10.86
C ILE A 9 -9.30 3.65 -11.07
N ILE A 10 -8.52 4.68 -10.78
CA ILE A 10 -7.05 4.61 -10.74
C ILE A 10 -6.62 4.56 -9.28
N ILE A 11 -5.82 3.57 -8.92
CA ILE A 11 -5.25 3.42 -7.59
C ILE A 11 -3.73 3.65 -7.66
N PHE A 12 -3.24 4.70 -7.02
CA PHE A 12 -1.81 4.91 -6.78
C PHE A 12 -1.41 4.22 -5.48
N SER A 13 -0.75 3.08 -5.60
CA SER A 13 -0.38 2.23 -4.47
C SER A 13 0.99 2.58 -3.90
N SER A 14 1.15 2.39 -2.59
CA SER A 14 2.43 2.48 -1.89
C SER A 14 3.22 1.16 -1.90
N ILE A 15 2.63 0.10 -2.45
CA ILE A 15 3.21 -1.24 -2.54
C ILE A 15 3.15 -1.78 -3.97
N ASP A 16 3.97 -2.78 -4.27
CA ASP A 16 3.88 -3.55 -5.50
C ASP A 16 2.83 -4.66 -5.35
N TRP A 17 2.15 -5.04 -6.43
CA TRP A 17 1.08 -6.07 -6.39
C TRP A 17 1.57 -7.45 -5.97
N SER A 18 2.81 -7.77 -6.25
CA SER A 18 3.45 -9.04 -5.89
C SER A 18 3.87 -9.16 -4.42
N THR A 19 3.56 -8.15 -3.58
CA THR A 19 3.89 -8.17 -2.15
C THR A 19 2.86 -8.95 -1.35
N HIS A 20 3.08 -9.05 -0.02
CA HIS A 20 2.11 -9.67 0.88
C HIS A 20 0.75 -8.98 0.78
N TRP A 21 -0.31 -9.78 0.91
CA TRP A 21 -1.70 -9.30 0.83
C TRP A 21 -2.00 -8.25 1.91
N GLN A 22 -2.46 -7.09 1.49
CA GLN A 22 -2.71 -5.92 2.34
C GLN A 22 -3.99 -5.20 1.91
N LEU A 23 -4.35 -4.14 2.64
CA LEU A 23 -5.50 -3.27 2.37
C LEU A 23 -5.62 -2.84 0.88
N HIS A 24 -4.49 -2.55 0.23
CA HIS A 24 -4.45 -2.17 -1.19
C HIS A 24 -5.04 -3.25 -2.11
N HIS A 25 -4.71 -4.53 -1.82
CA HIS A 25 -5.20 -5.69 -2.57
C HIS A 25 -6.69 -5.91 -2.30
N GLU A 26 -7.12 -5.86 -1.02
CA GLU A 26 -8.52 -6.02 -0.63
C GLU A 26 -9.40 -4.96 -1.27
N LEU A 27 -9.00 -3.68 -1.20
CA LEU A 27 -9.72 -2.59 -1.82
C LEU A 27 -9.84 -2.78 -3.34
N THR A 28 -8.71 -3.08 -4.01
CA THR A 28 -8.68 -3.29 -5.46
C THR A 28 -9.57 -4.45 -5.88
N THR A 29 -9.46 -5.58 -5.19
CA THR A 29 -10.25 -6.78 -5.48
C THR A 29 -11.74 -6.54 -5.24
N SER A 30 -12.09 -5.90 -4.12
CA SER A 30 -13.48 -5.54 -3.80
C SER A 30 -14.09 -4.61 -4.85
N LEU A 31 -13.37 -3.56 -5.25
CA LEU A 31 -13.82 -2.64 -6.29
C LEU A 31 -14.00 -3.32 -7.66
N THR A 32 -13.06 -4.20 -8.02
CA THR A 32 -13.14 -4.97 -9.28
C THR A 32 -14.32 -5.94 -9.26
N ASN A 33 -14.52 -6.67 -8.16
CA ASN A 33 -15.63 -7.61 -8.00
C ASN A 33 -17.00 -6.90 -8.00
N SER A 34 -17.05 -5.64 -7.55
CA SER A 34 -18.24 -4.78 -7.65
C SER A 34 -18.49 -4.25 -9.07
N GLY A 35 -17.71 -4.68 -10.06
CA GLY A 35 -17.94 -4.38 -11.48
C GLY A 35 -17.26 -3.11 -11.98
N ASN A 36 -16.38 -2.47 -11.18
CA ASN A 36 -15.60 -1.33 -11.60
C ASN A 36 -14.38 -1.76 -12.44
N LYS A 37 -13.94 -0.89 -13.34
CA LYS A 37 -12.70 -1.05 -14.09
C LYS A 37 -11.56 -0.38 -13.33
N VAL A 38 -10.57 -1.14 -12.91
CA VAL A 38 -9.51 -0.66 -12.01
C VAL A 38 -8.14 -0.70 -12.67
N LEU A 39 -7.43 0.44 -12.64
CA LEU A 39 -6.01 0.53 -12.96
C LEU A 39 -5.23 0.71 -11.66
N PHE A 40 -4.51 -0.33 -11.25
CA PHE A 40 -3.62 -0.29 -10.10
C PHE A 40 -2.22 0.10 -10.57
N ILE A 41 -1.71 1.20 -10.04
CA ILE A 41 -0.36 1.69 -10.32
C ILE A 41 0.52 1.34 -9.13
N GLU A 42 1.50 0.48 -9.39
CA GLU A 42 2.45 0.02 -8.38
C GLU A 42 3.30 1.15 -7.83
N ASN A 43 3.95 0.88 -6.70
CA ASN A 43 4.75 1.84 -5.95
C ASN A 43 5.73 2.62 -6.83
N THR A 44 5.61 3.94 -6.79
CA THR A 44 6.48 4.91 -7.50
C THR A 44 7.62 5.44 -6.63
N GLY A 45 7.89 4.79 -5.48
CA GLY A 45 9.01 5.14 -4.61
C GLY A 45 8.71 6.30 -3.65
N ALA A 46 8.01 6.02 -2.58
CA ALA A 46 7.89 6.95 -1.44
C ALA A 46 9.23 7.14 -0.70
N ARG A 47 10.20 6.26 -0.93
CA ARG A 47 11.52 6.25 -0.26
C ARG A 47 12.63 6.35 -1.29
N SER A 48 13.63 7.19 -0.99
CA SER A 48 14.91 7.16 -1.71
C SER A 48 15.64 5.84 -1.41
N PRO A 49 16.43 5.29 -2.36
CA PRO A 49 17.19 4.07 -2.15
C PRO A 49 18.20 4.25 -1.02
N LYS A 50 18.36 3.22 -0.19
CA LYS A 50 19.53 3.06 0.68
C LYS A 50 20.69 2.47 -0.15
N SER A 51 21.92 2.64 0.30
CA SER A 51 23.13 2.17 -0.42
C SER A 51 23.16 0.66 -0.76
N GLY A 52 22.35 -0.17 -0.09
CA GLY A 52 22.16 -1.59 -0.40
C GLY A 52 21.09 -1.93 -1.43
N ASP A 53 20.33 -0.96 -1.94
CA ASP A 53 19.18 -1.20 -2.83
C ASP A 53 19.55 -1.28 -4.32
N PHE A 54 20.82 -1.09 -4.70
CA PHE A 54 21.26 -1.09 -6.10
C PHE A 54 20.91 -2.40 -6.84
N GLY A 55 21.06 -3.54 -6.18
CA GLY A 55 20.68 -4.83 -6.76
C GLY A 55 19.18 -4.96 -7.01
N ARG A 56 18.36 -4.40 -6.13
CA ARG A 56 16.89 -4.35 -6.30
C ARG A 56 16.49 -3.43 -7.45
N ILE A 57 17.18 -2.30 -7.62
CA ILE A 57 16.92 -1.36 -8.74
C ILE A 57 17.25 -2.02 -10.07
N ILE A 58 18.39 -2.70 -10.17
CA ILE A 58 18.80 -3.43 -11.39
C ILE A 58 17.84 -4.58 -11.70
N ASN A 59 17.43 -5.35 -10.70
CA ASN A 59 16.44 -6.41 -10.86
C ASN A 59 15.05 -5.86 -11.27
N ARG A 60 14.63 -4.72 -10.73
CA ARG A 60 13.41 -4.03 -11.16
C ARG A 60 13.51 -3.57 -12.61
N ILE A 61 14.65 -3.02 -13.03
CA ILE A 61 14.88 -2.61 -14.42
C ILE A 61 14.87 -3.85 -15.34
N ARG A 62 15.56 -4.93 -14.98
CA ARG A 62 15.57 -6.19 -15.76
C ARG A 62 14.18 -6.84 -15.87
N PHE A 63 13.43 -6.88 -14.78
CA PHE A 63 12.07 -7.42 -14.78
C PHE A 63 11.12 -6.59 -15.66
N ARG A 64 11.31 -5.27 -15.69
CA ARG A 64 10.50 -4.32 -16.48
C ARG A 64 10.84 -4.30 -17.97
N ILE A 65 12.07 -4.60 -18.34
CA ILE A 65 12.45 -4.76 -19.75
C ILE A 65 11.78 -5.99 -20.38
N LYS A 66 11.47 -7.01 -19.59
CA LYS A 66 10.72 -8.20 -20.04
C LYS A 66 9.21 -7.98 -20.19
N SER A 67 8.61 -7.03 -19.48
CA SER A 67 7.21 -6.65 -19.62
C SER A 67 7.08 -5.39 -20.46
N PHE A 68 6.86 -5.58 -21.76
CA PHE A 68 6.70 -4.50 -22.73
C PHE A 68 5.64 -3.47 -22.26
N HIS A 69 6.05 -2.20 -22.09
CA HIS A 69 5.21 -1.04 -21.74
C HIS A 69 4.69 -0.91 -20.31
N GLY A 70 4.95 -1.86 -19.39
CA GLY A 70 4.58 -1.72 -17.98
C GLY A 70 3.09 -1.89 -17.64
N PHE A 71 2.19 -2.02 -18.63
CA PHE A 71 0.78 -2.33 -18.42
C PHE A 71 0.53 -3.82 -18.61
N HIS A 72 -0.21 -4.41 -17.66
CA HIS A 72 -0.60 -5.81 -17.70
C HIS A 72 -2.09 -5.94 -17.35
N GLN A 73 -2.83 -6.67 -18.17
CA GLN A 73 -4.21 -7.01 -17.88
C GLN A 73 -4.23 -8.28 -17.03
N VAL A 74 -4.73 -8.17 -15.80
CA VAL A 74 -4.86 -9.29 -14.86
C VAL A 74 -6.19 -10.00 -15.01
N SER A 75 -7.26 -9.23 -15.27
CA SER A 75 -8.60 -9.73 -15.61
C SER A 75 -9.31 -8.71 -16.50
N ASP A 76 -10.53 -9.00 -16.93
CA ASP A 76 -11.30 -8.12 -17.83
C ASP A 76 -11.47 -6.70 -17.30
N LYS A 77 -11.50 -6.53 -15.99
CA LYS A 77 -11.71 -5.24 -15.33
C LYS A 77 -10.53 -4.79 -14.46
N PHE A 78 -9.47 -5.58 -14.37
CA PHE A 78 -8.31 -5.26 -13.54
C PHE A 78 -7.04 -5.16 -14.37
N PHE A 79 -6.39 -3.99 -14.30
CA PHE A 79 -5.16 -3.65 -14.99
C PHE A 79 -4.10 -3.22 -13.99
N LEU A 80 -2.89 -3.68 -14.21
CA LEU A 80 -1.71 -3.36 -13.41
C LEU A 80 -0.77 -2.51 -14.25
N TYR A 81 -0.24 -1.43 -13.68
CA TYR A 81 0.82 -0.62 -14.28
C TYR A 81 2.02 -0.54 -13.35
N THR A 82 3.17 -0.95 -13.86
CA THR A 82 4.46 -0.91 -13.16
C THR A 82 5.33 0.19 -13.76
N PRO A 83 5.30 1.44 -13.25
CA PRO A 83 6.05 2.55 -13.82
C PRO A 83 7.56 2.42 -13.59
N ILE A 84 8.36 2.86 -14.56
CA ILE A 84 9.78 3.17 -14.34
C ILE A 84 9.87 4.59 -13.80
N PHE A 85 10.63 4.79 -12.75
CA PHE A 85 10.77 6.10 -12.11
C PHE A 85 12.17 6.30 -11.52
N ILE A 86 12.55 7.57 -11.38
CA ILE A 86 13.76 7.98 -10.67
C ILE A 86 13.41 8.05 -9.16
N PRO A 87 14.08 7.27 -8.28
CA PRO A 87 13.64 7.06 -6.89
C PRO A 87 14.08 8.20 -5.93
N TYR A 88 13.94 9.45 -6.35
CA TYR A 88 14.22 10.65 -5.56
C TYR A 88 12.96 11.52 -5.48
N PRO A 89 12.01 11.21 -4.58
CA PRO A 89 10.66 11.79 -4.59
C PRO A 89 10.60 13.30 -4.37
N TYR A 90 11.68 13.92 -3.86
CA TYR A 90 11.76 15.36 -3.57
C TYR A 90 12.78 16.10 -4.44
N SER A 91 13.40 15.45 -5.40
CA SER A 91 14.25 16.11 -6.41
C SER A 91 13.38 16.75 -7.49
N LYS A 92 13.51 18.05 -7.71
CA LYS A 92 12.75 18.78 -8.76
C LYS A 92 12.91 18.13 -10.13
N PHE A 93 14.13 17.70 -10.47
CA PHE A 93 14.42 17.00 -11.72
C PHE A 93 13.71 15.64 -11.79
N ALA A 94 13.80 14.82 -10.73
CA ALA A 94 13.13 13.52 -10.69
C ALA A 94 11.60 13.68 -10.75
N ILE A 95 11.04 14.66 -10.02
CA ILE A 95 9.60 14.97 -10.07
C ILE A 95 9.17 15.31 -11.49
N PHE A 96 9.91 16.18 -12.19
CA PHE A 96 9.60 16.58 -13.56
C PHE A 96 9.61 15.36 -14.52
N ILE A 97 10.69 14.60 -14.50
CA ILE A 97 10.88 13.42 -15.38
C ILE A 97 9.82 12.35 -15.08
N ASN A 98 9.65 12.00 -13.80
CA ASN A 98 8.68 10.98 -13.39
C ASN A 98 7.25 11.39 -13.76
N THR A 99 6.88 12.65 -13.49
CA THR A 99 5.55 13.18 -13.83
C THR A 99 5.32 13.09 -15.33
N PHE A 100 6.29 13.51 -16.15
CA PHE A 100 6.16 13.49 -17.59
C PHE A 100 5.96 12.07 -18.15
N PHE A 101 6.83 11.12 -17.79
CA PHE A 101 6.77 9.78 -18.34
C PHE A 101 5.57 8.98 -17.81
N ILE A 102 5.31 9.02 -16.50
CA ILE A 102 4.20 8.26 -15.90
C ILE A 102 2.87 8.81 -16.39
N PHE A 103 2.68 10.14 -16.36
CA PHE A 103 1.45 10.76 -16.87
C PHE A 103 1.23 10.48 -18.36
N SER A 104 2.27 10.59 -19.19
CA SER A 104 2.16 10.32 -20.63
C SER A 104 1.79 8.87 -20.92
N ALA A 105 2.29 7.92 -20.14
CA ALA A 105 1.93 6.51 -20.23
C ALA A 105 0.44 6.30 -19.84
N ILE A 106 0.02 6.82 -18.69
CA ILE A 106 -1.37 6.75 -18.23
C ILE A 106 -2.31 7.39 -19.26
N LYS A 107 -2.00 8.59 -19.76
CA LYS A 107 -2.83 9.31 -20.72
C LYS A 107 -3.02 8.52 -22.03
N ARG A 108 -1.96 7.88 -22.53
CA ARG A 108 -2.04 7.02 -23.71
C ARG A 108 -2.90 5.80 -23.47
N TRP A 109 -2.67 5.14 -22.33
CA TRP A 109 -3.42 3.93 -21.96
C TRP A 109 -4.91 4.23 -21.76
N THR A 110 -5.25 5.28 -21.02
CA THR A 110 -6.65 5.69 -20.78
C THR A 110 -7.37 6.03 -22.06
N LYS A 111 -6.68 6.67 -23.03
CA LYS A 111 -7.25 6.97 -24.35
C LYS A 111 -7.56 5.69 -25.14
N VAL A 112 -6.64 4.73 -25.19
CA VAL A 112 -6.80 3.47 -25.94
C VAL A 112 -7.87 2.58 -25.34
N THR A 113 -7.96 2.55 -24.02
CA THR A 113 -8.90 1.68 -23.29
C THR A 113 -10.26 2.33 -23.01
N ASN A 114 -10.50 3.55 -23.52
CA ASN A 114 -11.68 4.36 -23.23
C ASN A 114 -11.96 4.48 -21.72
N PHE A 115 -10.88 4.74 -20.96
CA PHE A 115 -10.93 4.87 -19.50
C PHE A 115 -11.12 6.36 -19.14
N ILE A 116 -12.38 6.80 -19.19
CA ILE A 116 -12.77 8.21 -19.08
C ILE A 116 -13.26 8.54 -17.67
N ASN A 117 -13.15 9.82 -17.28
CA ASN A 117 -13.67 10.36 -16.02
C ASN A 117 -13.31 9.50 -14.79
N PRO A 118 -12.02 9.21 -14.55
CA PRO A 118 -11.66 8.32 -13.47
C PRO A 118 -11.90 8.94 -12.09
N ILE A 119 -12.21 8.07 -11.13
CA ILE A 119 -11.99 8.32 -9.71
C ILE A 119 -10.55 7.94 -9.40
N VAL A 120 -9.85 8.76 -8.64
CA VAL A 120 -8.49 8.45 -8.19
C VAL A 120 -8.48 8.17 -6.71
N VAL A 121 -7.92 7.01 -6.33
CA VAL A 121 -7.57 6.66 -4.95
C VAL A 121 -6.06 6.65 -4.83
N SER A 122 -5.50 7.43 -3.93
CA SER A 122 -4.06 7.44 -3.71
C SER A 122 -3.69 7.09 -2.27
N PHE A 123 -2.76 6.16 -2.13
CA PHE A 123 -2.09 5.85 -0.88
C PHE A 123 -0.77 6.63 -0.73
N LEU A 124 -0.35 7.34 -1.78
CA LEU A 124 0.94 8.04 -1.84
C LEU A 124 0.74 9.56 -1.88
N PRO A 125 1.18 10.28 -0.84
CA PRO A 125 1.10 11.74 -0.80
C PRO A 125 2.35 12.43 -1.37
N THR A 126 3.06 11.83 -2.34
CA THR A 126 4.28 12.39 -2.90
C THR A 126 4.00 13.49 -3.92
N PRO A 127 4.90 14.48 -4.08
CA PRO A 127 4.71 15.59 -5.05
C PRO A 127 4.48 15.10 -6.48
N THR A 128 5.19 14.06 -6.90
CA THR A 128 5.01 13.46 -8.24
C THR A 128 3.58 12.97 -8.46
N ILE A 129 3.03 12.22 -7.49
CA ILE A 129 1.67 11.67 -7.59
C ILE A 129 0.63 12.79 -7.59
N GLN A 130 0.77 13.79 -6.73
CA GLN A 130 -0.14 14.94 -6.70
C GLN A 130 -0.14 15.69 -8.05
N LEU A 131 1.03 15.89 -8.66
CA LEU A 131 1.13 16.51 -9.99
C LEU A 131 0.48 15.66 -11.09
N ILE A 132 0.63 14.32 -11.02
CA ILE A 132 -0.01 13.41 -11.96
C ILE A 132 -1.53 13.46 -11.79
N ILE A 133 -2.05 13.43 -10.57
CA ILE A 133 -3.48 13.51 -10.27
C ILE A 133 -4.07 14.81 -10.81
N ARG A 134 -3.42 15.97 -10.56
CA ARG A 134 -3.84 17.26 -11.13
C ARG A 134 -3.90 17.24 -12.66
N LYS A 135 -2.96 16.55 -13.34
CA LYS A 135 -2.94 16.42 -14.81
C LYS A 135 -3.98 15.43 -15.35
N ILE A 136 -4.33 14.40 -14.58
CA ILE A 136 -5.42 13.46 -14.91
C ILE A 136 -6.77 14.18 -14.84
N ASN A 137 -6.91 15.13 -13.91
CA ASN A 137 -8.15 15.86 -13.62
C ASN A 137 -9.33 14.89 -13.37
N PRO A 138 -9.26 14.06 -12.31
CA PRO A 138 -10.28 13.06 -12.03
C PRO A 138 -11.61 13.68 -11.60
N THR A 139 -12.68 12.90 -11.65
CA THR A 139 -14.00 13.32 -11.13
C THR A 139 -14.03 13.36 -9.60
N LEU A 140 -13.19 12.57 -8.96
CA LEU A 140 -13.05 12.51 -7.50
C LEU A 140 -11.62 12.07 -7.15
N THR A 141 -11.01 12.77 -6.21
CA THR A 141 -9.72 12.42 -5.62
C THR A 141 -9.90 11.97 -4.18
N ILE A 142 -9.53 10.73 -3.89
CA ILE A 142 -9.56 10.14 -2.55
C ILE A 142 -8.13 9.93 -2.08
N TYR A 143 -7.76 10.52 -0.96
CA TYR A 143 -6.52 10.18 -0.27
C TYR A 143 -6.80 9.11 0.80
N TYR A 144 -6.26 7.90 0.61
CA TYR A 144 -6.33 6.84 1.60
C TYR A 144 -5.07 6.86 2.47
N CYS A 145 -5.16 7.55 3.60
CA CYS A 145 -4.10 7.68 4.60
C CYS A 145 -4.07 6.40 5.46
N ALA A 146 -3.46 5.33 4.93
CA ALA A 146 -3.45 4.02 5.57
C ALA A 146 -2.42 3.91 6.71
N ASP A 147 -1.28 4.65 6.58
CA ASP A 147 -0.16 4.60 7.52
C ASP A 147 0.44 5.98 7.76
N ASP A 148 1.06 6.19 8.92
CA ASP A 148 1.91 7.35 9.19
C ASP A 148 3.27 7.19 8.48
N MET A 149 3.26 7.37 7.15
CA MET A 149 4.44 7.15 6.30
C MET A 149 5.63 8.03 6.69
N ALA A 150 5.39 9.21 7.27
CA ALA A 150 6.46 10.11 7.68
C ALA A 150 7.32 9.53 8.81
N ARG A 151 6.76 8.64 9.63
CA ARG A 151 7.48 7.96 10.73
C ARG A 151 8.66 7.11 10.22
N PHE A 152 8.55 6.57 9.00
CA PHE A 152 9.54 5.67 8.40
C PHE A 152 10.26 6.28 7.20
N ALA A 153 9.99 7.55 6.89
CA ALA A 153 10.59 8.24 5.76
C ALA A 153 12.01 8.73 6.07
N GLN A 154 12.88 8.73 5.06
CA GLN A 154 14.22 9.34 5.16
C GLN A 154 14.15 10.88 5.27
N ASN A 155 13.11 11.49 4.72
CA ASN A 155 12.85 12.93 4.76
C ASN A 155 11.45 13.20 5.34
N PRO A 156 11.26 12.99 6.66
CA PRO A 156 9.94 13.06 7.29
C PRO A 156 9.26 14.41 7.12
N ASN A 157 10.01 15.52 7.23
CA ASN A 157 9.45 16.87 7.09
C ASN A 157 8.91 17.13 5.68
N LYS A 158 9.69 16.79 4.63
CA LYS A 158 9.23 16.95 3.25
C LYS A 158 8.02 16.10 2.91
N LEU A 159 7.99 14.87 3.45
CA LEU A 159 6.82 14.01 3.28
C LEU A 159 5.61 14.58 4.00
N ARG A 160 5.80 15.09 5.22
CA ARG A 160 4.74 15.71 6.01
C ARG A 160 4.16 16.96 5.35
N GLU A 161 5.01 17.81 4.79
CA GLU A 161 4.61 18.99 4.01
C GLU A 161 3.78 18.59 2.77
N SER A 162 4.28 17.63 1.99
CA SER A 162 3.58 17.11 0.82
C SER A 162 2.26 16.45 1.19
N GLU A 163 2.21 15.69 2.28
CA GLU A 163 0.98 15.08 2.78
C GLU A 163 -0.04 16.11 3.26
N ASN A 164 0.40 17.16 3.96
CA ASN A 164 -0.48 18.25 4.39
C ASN A 164 -1.10 19.01 3.20
N GLU A 165 -0.33 19.17 2.11
CA GLU A 165 -0.84 19.73 0.86
C GLU A 165 -1.89 18.79 0.24
N PHE A 166 -1.64 17.48 0.24
CA PHE A 166 -2.56 16.51 -0.31
C PHE A 166 -3.84 16.37 0.50
N LEU A 167 -3.75 16.46 1.84
CA LEU A 167 -4.92 16.51 2.73
C LEU A 167 -5.84 17.71 2.42
N ARG A 168 -5.27 18.87 2.07
CA ARG A 168 -6.06 20.06 1.70
C ARG A 168 -6.68 19.99 0.32
N SER A 169 -6.06 19.23 -0.60
CA SER A 169 -6.44 19.21 -2.01
C SER A 169 -7.26 17.99 -2.43
N SER A 170 -7.43 17.01 -1.53
CA SER A 170 -8.25 15.82 -1.80
C SER A 170 -9.71 16.09 -1.49
N ASP A 171 -10.62 15.55 -2.33
CA ASP A 171 -12.06 15.69 -2.13
C ASP A 171 -12.55 14.87 -0.94
N LEU A 172 -12.00 13.66 -0.77
CA LEU A 172 -12.28 12.78 0.37
C LEU A 172 -10.98 12.25 0.96
N ILE A 173 -10.97 12.05 2.27
CA ILE A 173 -9.85 11.49 3.00
C ILE A 173 -10.33 10.32 3.83
N PHE A 174 -9.72 9.15 3.63
CA PHE A 174 -9.95 7.96 4.44
C PHE A 174 -8.74 7.67 5.31
N THR A 175 -8.98 7.39 6.59
CA THR A 175 -7.93 7.06 7.55
C THR A 175 -8.22 5.71 8.19
N THR A 176 -7.17 5.02 8.66
CA THR A 176 -7.30 3.69 9.28
C THR A 176 -7.27 3.72 10.81
N SER A 177 -6.98 4.88 11.41
CA SER A 177 -6.92 5.02 12.86
C SER A 177 -7.42 6.39 13.32
N HIS A 178 -7.89 6.44 14.57
CA HIS A 178 -8.40 7.68 15.18
C HIS A 178 -7.32 8.78 15.22
N LYS A 179 -6.09 8.44 15.54
CA LYS A 179 -4.97 9.39 15.55
C LYS A 179 -4.73 10.05 14.17
N MET A 180 -4.87 9.27 13.10
CA MET A 180 -4.74 9.78 11.73
C MET A 180 -5.95 10.62 11.34
N TYR A 181 -7.15 10.23 11.78
CA TYR A 181 -8.37 10.99 11.62
C TYR A 181 -8.26 12.37 12.26
N GLU A 182 -7.90 12.46 13.55
CA GLU A 182 -7.70 13.73 14.25
C GLU A 182 -6.68 14.64 13.57
N ARG A 183 -5.62 14.04 13.03
CA ARG A 183 -4.61 14.80 12.31
C ARG A 183 -5.13 15.31 10.96
N ALA A 184 -5.80 14.47 10.18
CA ALA A 184 -6.34 14.82 8.87
C ALA A 184 -7.45 15.87 8.96
N SER A 185 -8.30 15.80 10.00
CA SER A 185 -9.39 16.76 10.27
C SER A 185 -8.90 18.19 10.56
N LYS A 186 -7.60 18.38 10.82
CA LYS A 186 -7.02 19.74 10.90
C LYS A 186 -6.82 20.40 9.53
N PHE A 187 -6.96 19.65 8.45
CA PHE A 187 -6.69 20.10 7.07
C PHE A 187 -7.89 20.01 6.15
N SER A 188 -8.91 19.23 6.50
CA SER A 188 -10.11 19.00 5.68
C SER A 188 -11.28 18.56 6.56
N ASP A 189 -12.48 18.96 6.20
CA ASP A 189 -13.75 18.52 6.82
C ASP A 189 -14.26 17.19 6.21
N SER A 190 -13.72 16.79 5.06
CA SER A 190 -14.14 15.58 4.31
C SER A 190 -13.33 14.36 4.72
N VAL A 191 -13.19 14.11 6.02
CA VAL A 191 -12.42 13.00 6.58
C VAL A 191 -13.34 11.94 7.16
N SER A 192 -13.06 10.68 6.84
CA SER A 192 -13.74 9.52 7.43
C SER A 192 -12.76 8.49 7.93
N ASN A 193 -13.05 7.86 9.07
CA ASN A 193 -12.22 6.79 9.62
C ASN A 193 -12.76 5.42 9.20
N PHE A 194 -11.98 4.69 8.42
CA PHE A 194 -12.25 3.33 7.99
C PHE A 194 -11.10 2.42 8.44
N PRO A 195 -11.17 1.84 9.64
CA PRO A 195 -10.20 0.84 10.08
C PRO A 195 -10.10 -0.31 9.08
N ALA A 196 -8.91 -0.91 8.98
CA ALA A 196 -8.70 -2.03 8.07
C ALA A 196 -9.69 -3.16 8.40
N GLY A 197 -10.38 -3.62 7.36
CA GLY A 197 -11.27 -4.78 7.45
C GLY A 197 -10.47 -6.09 7.50
N VAL A 198 -11.16 -7.18 7.80
CA VAL A 198 -10.62 -8.54 7.80
C VAL A 198 -11.53 -9.44 6.96
N ALA A 199 -10.94 -10.45 6.32
CA ALA A 199 -11.68 -11.49 5.62
C ALA A 199 -12.36 -12.44 6.65
N PHE A 200 -13.47 -11.98 7.24
CA PHE A 200 -14.15 -12.63 8.37
C PHE A 200 -14.40 -14.11 8.11
N GLU A 201 -14.94 -14.48 6.97
CA GLU A 201 -15.27 -15.87 6.64
C GLU A 201 -14.03 -16.78 6.64
N LYS A 202 -12.88 -16.26 6.18
CA LYS A 202 -11.62 -17.00 6.19
C LYS A 202 -11.15 -17.29 7.61
N PHE A 203 -11.23 -16.33 8.52
CA PHE A 203 -10.86 -16.52 9.93
C PHE A 203 -11.90 -17.34 10.69
N ASN A 204 -13.18 -17.12 10.42
CA ASN A 204 -14.26 -17.85 11.06
C ASN A 204 -14.29 -19.34 10.66
N SER A 205 -13.94 -19.68 9.44
CA SER A 205 -13.87 -21.07 8.99
C SER A 205 -12.79 -21.88 9.72
N SER A 206 -11.69 -21.26 10.16
CA SER A 206 -10.63 -21.93 10.90
C SER A 206 -11.09 -22.38 12.30
N LEU A 207 -12.13 -21.78 12.87
CA LEU A 207 -12.73 -22.22 14.14
C LEU A 207 -13.51 -23.53 14.01
N LYS A 208 -13.95 -23.90 12.80
CA LYS A 208 -14.80 -25.07 12.55
C LYS A 208 -14.02 -26.36 12.31
N ALA A 209 -12.75 -26.28 11.96
CA ALA A 209 -11.89 -27.44 11.71
C ALA A 209 -10.43 -27.11 12.04
N PRO A 210 -10.07 -26.96 13.30
CA PRO A 210 -8.70 -26.63 13.68
C PRO A 210 -7.82 -27.89 13.54
N SER A 211 -7.17 -28.06 12.39
CA SER A 211 -6.00 -28.93 12.32
C SER A 211 -4.80 -28.11 12.76
N VAL A 212 -4.16 -28.56 13.83
CA VAL A 212 -2.88 -27.95 14.30
C VAL A 212 -1.81 -28.25 13.22
N PRO A 213 -1.09 -27.24 12.69
CA PRO A 213 0.01 -27.45 11.75
C PRO A 213 1.06 -28.42 12.30
N GLU A 214 1.70 -29.22 11.43
CA GLU A 214 2.66 -30.25 11.83
C GLU A 214 3.81 -29.70 12.70
N ASP A 215 4.33 -28.53 12.35
CA ASP A 215 5.41 -27.83 13.06
C ASP A 215 4.99 -27.29 14.44
N MET A 216 3.71 -27.27 14.74
CA MET A 216 3.16 -26.85 16.04
C MET A 216 2.64 -28.01 16.89
N GLN A 217 2.51 -29.21 16.35
CA GLN A 217 1.94 -30.37 17.06
C GLN A 217 2.79 -30.81 18.27
N ALA A 218 4.11 -30.59 18.22
CA ALA A 218 5.03 -30.93 19.29
C ALA A 218 5.09 -29.89 20.42
N ILE A 219 4.37 -28.77 20.29
CA ILE A 219 4.41 -27.71 21.30
C ILE A 219 3.40 -28.04 22.40
N GLU A 220 3.94 -28.31 23.57
CA GLU A 220 3.13 -28.54 24.78
C GLU A 220 2.85 -27.23 25.54
N GLY A 221 1.73 -27.19 26.27
CA GLY A 221 1.37 -26.08 27.14
C GLY A 221 0.68 -24.92 26.38
N LYS A 222 0.85 -23.70 26.88
CA LYS A 222 0.21 -22.49 26.36
C LYS A 222 1.07 -21.89 25.25
N ILE A 223 0.41 -21.35 24.23
CA ILE A 223 1.09 -20.67 23.12
C ILE A 223 0.69 -19.20 23.10
N ILE A 224 1.67 -18.30 23.01
CA ILE A 224 1.48 -16.90 22.66
C ILE A 224 1.99 -16.73 21.22
N GLY A 225 1.06 -16.45 20.30
CA GLY A 225 1.37 -16.30 18.89
C GLY A 225 1.50 -14.84 18.47
N TYR A 226 2.51 -14.53 17.65
CA TYR A 226 2.57 -13.32 16.85
C TYR A 226 2.56 -13.71 15.38
N VAL A 227 1.62 -13.14 14.62
CA VAL A 227 1.53 -13.34 13.16
C VAL A 227 1.75 -11.99 12.47
N GLY A 228 2.85 -11.87 11.73
CA GLY A 228 3.22 -10.62 11.05
C GLY A 228 4.69 -10.57 10.65
N ALA A 229 5.08 -9.50 9.96
CA ALA A 229 6.47 -9.29 9.59
C ALA A 229 7.36 -9.02 10.82
N ILE A 230 8.42 -9.81 10.98
CA ILE A 230 9.40 -9.66 12.06
C ILE A 230 10.40 -8.58 11.62
N THR A 231 10.16 -7.36 12.09
CA THR A 231 10.90 -6.14 11.69
C THR A 231 11.36 -5.38 12.93
N GLU A 232 12.12 -4.30 12.72
CA GLU A 232 12.56 -3.37 13.78
C GLU A 232 11.40 -2.69 14.55
N VAL A 233 10.17 -2.78 14.04
CA VAL A 233 8.96 -2.26 14.71
C VAL A 233 8.53 -3.16 15.87
N LEU A 234 8.85 -4.45 15.80
CA LEU A 234 8.56 -5.42 16.84
C LEU A 234 9.52 -5.22 18.02
N ASN A 235 8.97 -4.97 19.20
CA ASN A 235 9.78 -4.85 20.40
C ASN A 235 10.23 -6.23 20.91
N LEU A 236 11.42 -6.65 20.50
CA LEU A 236 11.98 -7.96 20.87
C LEU A 236 12.23 -8.09 22.37
N ASN A 237 12.49 -6.99 23.10
CA ASN A 237 12.71 -7.04 24.53
C ASN A 237 11.46 -7.55 25.29
N ILE A 238 10.27 -7.11 24.86
CA ILE A 238 9.02 -7.61 25.43
C ILE A 238 8.86 -9.12 25.17
N ILE A 239 9.25 -9.60 23.99
CA ILE A 239 9.18 -11.02 23.64
C ILE A 239 10.12 -11.84 24.52
N VAL A 240 11.36 -11.37 24.71
CA VAL A 240 12.33 -12.00 25.59
C VAL A 240 11.85 -12.00 27.05
N GLU A 241 11.30 -10.88 27.52
CA GLU A 241 10.76 -10.76 28.86
C GLU A 241 9.58 -11.73 29.08
N LEU A 242 8.68 -11.84 28.13
CA LEU A 242 7.57 -12.81 28.16
C LEU A 242 8.10 -14.25 28.19
N ALA A 243 9.08 -14.58 27.34
CA ALA A 243 9.65 -15.92 27.27
C ALA A 243 10.40 -16.33 28.56
N THR A 244 11.02 -15.38 29.24
CA THR A 244 11.74 -15.62 30.50
C THR A 244 10.80 -15.69 31.71
N THR A 245 9.70 -14.94 31.68
CA THR A 245 8.76 -14.83 32.81
C THR A 245 7.73 -15.96 32.81
N LEU A 246 7.32 -16.44 31.64
CA LEU A 246 6.25 -17.42 31.48
C LEU A 246 6.82 -18.84 31.23
N SER A 247 7.27 -19.52 32.26
CA SER A 247 8.01 -20.81 32.20
C SER A 247 7.25 -21.97 31.54
N HIS A 248 5.91 -21.92 31.42
CA HIS A 248 5.08 -22.96 30.77
C HIS A 248 4.39 -22.46 29.50
N THR A 249 5.00 -21.48 28.83
CA THR A 249 4.40 -20.85 27.65
C THR A 249 5.43 -20.77 26.53
N THR A 250 5.07 -21.28 25.36
CA THR A 250 5.90 -21.15 24.15
C THR A 250 5.48 -19.89 23.37
N ILE A 251 6.46 -19.09 22.96
CA ILE A 251 6.21 -17.94 22.11
C ILE A 251 6.52 -18.33 20.67
N VAL A 252 5.51 -18.20 19.80
CA VAL A 252 5.61 -18.56 18.37
C VAL A 252 5.50 -17.30 17.53
N LEU A 253 6.52 -17.05 16.70
CA LEU A 253 6.57 -15.93 15.76
C LEU A 253 6.42 -16.44 14.33
N ILE A 254 5.33 -16.05 13.64
CA ILE A 254 5.01 -16.51 12.29
C ILE A 254 5.06 -15.33 11.34
N GLY A 255 5.95 -15.38 10.36
CA GLY A 255 6.02 -14.38 9.30
C GLY A 255 7.42 -14.17 8.73
N PRO A 256 7.54 -13.32 7.68
CA PRO A 256 8.84 -13.04 7.06
C PRO A 256 9.75 -12.28 8.02
N LYS A 257 11.02 -12.71 8.07
CA LYS A 257 12.05 -12.14 8.93
C LYS A 257 12.88 -11.10 8.15
N TYR A 258 12.88 -9.85 8.63
CA TYR A 258 13.63 -8.73 8.06
C TYR A 258 14.75 -8.18 8.97
N ILE A 259 14.88 -8.73 10.16
CA ILE A 259 15.94 -8.41 11.13
C ILE A 259 16.69 -9.68 11.53
N ASN A 260 17.95 -9.52 11.93
CA ASN A 260 18.69 -10.61 12.54
C ASN A 260 18.19 -10.78 13.99
N VAL A 261 17.48 -11.86 14.25
CA VAL A 261 17.16 -12.34 15.59
C VAL A 261 18.19 -13.44 15.86
N SER A 262 19.25 -13.10 16.56
CA SER A 262 20.23 -14.05 17.09
C SER A 262 19.85 -14.44 18.51
#